data_7aa2cb9b66413d994c18002095078d5e
#
_entry.id   7aa2cb9b66413d994c18002095078d5e
#
_cell.length_a   1.000
_cell.length_b   1.000
_cell.length_c   1.000
_cell.angle_alpha   90.00
_cell.angle_beta   90.00
_cell.angle_gamma   90.00
#
_symmetry.space_group_name_H-M   'P 1'
#
loop_
_entity.id
_entity.type
_entity.pdbx_description
1 polymer ?
#
loop_
_entity_poly.entity_id
_entity_poly.type
_entity_poly.pdbx_seq_one_letter_code
_entity_poly.pdbx_strand_id
1 'polypeptide(L)'
;MKIAPWIFLALALSCQPKPAGPWKLDRAATMLDEGQSFQLNLKGIPPRKLEWISGDEAVAQVNKRGEVLALSAGDAWIFAANSKTGEKDSCLVSVGYLPQNPILPPSWELFIADGEPHVFDGRMYIFGSRDNYDGYGPDGRREWCSDNYHVLWSDDLLHWTDAGEALNLKDIPEEVKGGGIRLWAPDVFQDPQTGKFHMVTCTNNDKVFILDADTPEGPYTNARTVTLNGEELGHIDPGILVDDDGKVYLALPKFIVAQLDPADYSRILPETVRDLTPVMPKDNDPFEGPSLRKRGDTYYYIYIQNTGRIVDTGWIPTRMAYLTAKEPLGPYTYQGLIVTNHEYPNTGNVHGSFECWDGQWVVQYHRSVPGLALTRVACLDPLEFNEDGTIREVKMSSSGIRGAFRPGDKIQASAAVEYSLGRAGAEMVELKRKEYPVTFFKADGQWTGYRYVDCSQAPATLTVCVKSGQPGGQLELRKGAPDGPVMATMEIPDTGWKWKEQTVPLQVDASGKEAVYLVAKTAPFRVKYFRFE
;
A
#
# COMPACT_ATOMS: atom_id res chain seq x y z
N MET A 1 47.19 32.55 17.14
CA MET A 1 45.87 31.91 17.23
C MET A 1 45.38 31.69 15.80
N LYS A 2 45.49 30.46 15.29
CA LYS A 2 45.03 30.11 13.92
C LYS A 2 43.65 29.48 14.07
N ILE A 3 42.65 30.12 13.49
CA ILE A 3 41.27 29.61 13.37
C ILE A 3 41.24 28.68 12.19
N ALA A 4 40.92 27.41 12.43
CA ALA A 4 40.69 26.42 11.36
C ALA A 4 39.32 26.62 10.72
N PRO A 5 39.19 26.52 9.39
CA PRO A 5 37.89 26.60 8.75
C PRO A 5 37.15 25.26 8.86
N TRP A 6 35.94 25.31 9.40
CA TRP A 6 34.99 24.20 9.34
C TRP A 6 34.51 24.03 7.90
N ILE A 7 34.92 22.95 7.28
CA ILE A 7 34.40 22.53 5.97
C ILE A 7 33.07 21.85 6.24
N PHE A 8 31.98 22.56 5.95
CA PHE A 8 30.67 21.94 5.79
C PHE A 8 30.69 21.09 4.51
N LEU A 9 30.87 19.80 4.67
CA LEU A 9 30.67 18.83 3.59
C LEU A 9 29.17 18.62 3.44
N ALA A 10 28.54 19.37 2.54
CA ALA A 10 27.19 19.07 2.07
C ALA A 10 27.26 17.75 1.26
N LEU A 11 26.99 16.63 1.93
CA LEU A 11 26.78 15.35 1.28
C LEU A 11 25.45 15.41 0.55
N ALA A 12 25.51 15.66 -0.75
CA ALA A 12 24.43 15.34 -1.67
C ALA A 12 24.25 13.81 -1.64
N LEU A 13 23.25 13.35 -0.90
CA LEU A 13 22.85 11.95 -0.86
C LEU A 13 22.19 11.59 -2.20
N SER A 14 22.98 11.08 -3.14
CA SER A 14 22.45 10.24 -4.20
C SER A 14 22.07 8.90 -3.58
N CYS A 15 20.78 8.66 -3.35
CA CYS A 15 20.26 7.35 -2.99
C CYS A 15 20.44 6.38 -4.17
N GLN A 16 21.55 5.66 -4.17
CA GLN A 16 21.70 4.38 -4.84
C GLN A 16 22.12 3.39 -3.76
N PRO A 17 21.39 2.30 -3.51
CA PRO A 17 21.83 1.28 -2.58
C PRO A 17 23.13 0.65 -3.13
N LYS A 18 24.20 0.75 -2.38
CA LYS A 18 25.38 -0.09 -2.59
C LYS A 18 25.02 -1.53 -2.23
N PRO A 19 25.66 -2.55 -2.86
CA PRO A 19 25.40 -3.94 -2.55
C PRO A 19 25.51 -4.16 -1.04
N ALA A 20 24.53 -4.90 -0.50
CA ALA A 20 24.44 -5.21 0.92
C ALA A 20 25.76 -5.85 1.39
N GLY A 21 26.33 -5.32 2.45
CA GLY A 21 27.41 -5.95 3.20
C GLY A 21 26.91 -7.27 3.83
N PRO A 22 27.78 -7.98 4.57
CA PRO A 22 27.41 -9.23 5.24
C PRO A 22 26.37 -9.03 6.37
N TRP A 23 25.84 -7.84 6.54
CA TRP A 23 24.83 -7.45 7.54
C TRP A 23 23.88 -6.39 7.00
N LYS A 24 22.67 -6.37 7.52
CA LYS A 24 21.64 -5.35 7.25
C LYS A 24 20.82 -5.07 8.50
N LEU A 25 20.11 -3.97 8.54
CA LEU A 25 19.11 -3.69 9.57
C LEU A 25 17.91 -4.63 9.42
N ASP A 26 17.18 -4.85 10.53
CA ASP A 26 15.99 -5.69 10.57
C ASP A 26 14.76 -5.02 9.93
N ARG A 27 14.87 -3.72 9.62
CA ARG A 27 13.83 -2.95 8.92
C ARG A 27 14.40 -1.78 8.13
N ALA A 28 13.72 -1.42 7.04
CA ALA A 28 14.09 -0.31 6.16
C ALA A 28 13.36 0.99 6.54
N ALA A 29 12.12 0.89 7.05
CA ALA A 29 11.37 2.04 7.56
C ALA A 29 10.39 1.62 8.66
N THR A 30 9.98 2.57 9.52
CA THR A 30 8.99 2.33 10.57
C THR A 30 8.28 3.63 10.97
N MET A 31 7.00 3.52 11.37
CA MET A 31 6.19 4.60 11.91
C MET A 31 6.17 4.52 13.44
N LEU A 32 6.18 5.66 14.10
CA LEU A 32 6.11 5.78 15.56
C LEU A 32 5.30 6.99 15.98
N ASP A 33 4.68 6.93 17.15
CA ASP A 33 4.21 8.12 17.85
C ASP A 33 5.34 8.80 18.61
N GLU A 34 5.16 10.08 18.92
CA GLU A 34 6.08 10.82 19.79
C GLU A 34 6.20 10.13 21.16
N GLY A 35 7.42 10.00 21.65
CA GLY A 35 7.75 9.34 22.92
C GLY A 35 7.90 7.82 22.83
N GLN A 36 7.55 7.19 21.73
CA GLN A 36 7.80 5.76 21.54
C GLN A 36 9.27 5.47 21.24
N SER A 37 9.69 4.25 21.58
CA SER A 37 11.03 3.77 21.27
C SER A 37 11.01 2.34 20.76
N PHE A 38 12.04 1.98 20.00
CA PHE A 38 12.24 0.62 19.55
C PHE A 38 13.71 0.29 19.35
N GLN A 39 14.03 -1.01 19.30
CA GLN A 39 15.38 -1.49 19.05
C GLN A 39 15.57 -1.79 17.57
N LEU A 40 16.55 -1.15 16.92
CA LEU A 40 17.08 -1.57 15.63
C LEU A 40 18.06 -2.70 15.85
N ASN A 41 17.85 -3.82 15.12
CA ASN A 41 18.71 -4.98 15.18
C ASN A 41 19.46 -5.18 13.86
N LEU A 42 20.55 -5.92 13.91
CA LEU A 42 21.34 -6.32 12.75
C LEU A 42 21.05 -7.78 12.41
N LYS A 43 20.71 -8.04 11.16
CA LYS A 43 20.67 -9.38 10.56
C LYS A 43 22.02 -9.67 9.90
N GLY A 44 22.55 -10.89 10.06
CA GLY A 44 23.88 -11.28 9.55
C GLY A 44 25.01 -11.06 10.54
N ILE A 45 26.26 -10.91 10.06
CA ILE A 45 27.46 -10.81 10.89
C ILE A 45 27.72 -9.32 11.22
N PRO A 46 27.50 -8.89 12.48
CA PRO A 46 27.66 -7.48 12.84
C PRO A 46 29.13 -7.05 12.75
N PRO A 47 29.42 -5.82 12.30
CA PRO A 47 30.76 -5.29 12.26
C PRO A 47 31.30 -5.04 13.69
N ARG A 48 32.61 -5.22 13.88
CA ARG A 48 33.26 -4.99 15.20
C ARG A 48 33.24 -3.52 15.66
N LYS A 49 33.08 -2.58 14.73
CA LYS A 49 33.00 -1.13 15.00
C LYS A 49 31.79 -0.55 14.28
N LEU A 50 30.69 -0.60 14.98
CA LEU A 50 29.43 -0.03 14.56
C LEU A 50 29.22 1.33 15.22
N GLU A 51 28.84 2.32 14.41
CA GLU A 51 28.41 3.64 14.85
C GLU A 51 26.95 3.86 14.43
N TRP A 52 26.16 4.40 15.35
CA TRP A 52 24.78 4.76 15.13
C TRP A 52 24.66 6.28 14.99
N ILE A 53 23.96 6.76 13.98
CA ILE A 53 23.86 8.18 13.65
C ILE A 53 22.41 8.49 13.28
N SER A 54 21.85 9.55 13.88
CA SER A 54 20.59 10.13 13.43
C SER A 54 20.87 11.25 12.42
N GLY A 55 20.10 11.26 11.35
CA GLY A 55 20.10 12.33 10.34
C GLY A 55 19.35 13.59 10.80
N ASP A 56 18.45 13.44 11.80
CA ASP A 56 17.75 14.56 12.46
C ASP A 56 17.44 14.19 13.91
N GLU A 57 18.32 14.62 14.82
CA GLU A 57 18.18 14.35 16.27
C GLU A 57 17.00 15.09 16.93
N ALA A 58 16.40 16.08 16.26
CA ALA A 58 15.20 16.74 16.75
C ALA A 58 13.94 15.88 16.51
N VAL A 59 13.94 15.05 15.48
CA VAL A 59 12.84 14.13 15.15
C VAL A 59 13.02 12.80 15.86
N ALA A 60 14.18 12.15 15.72
CA ALA A 60 14.47 10.90 16.39
C ALA A 60 15.94 10.78 16.79
N GLN A 61 16.21 10.27 17.98
CA GLN A 61 17.54 10.00 18.50
C GLN A 61 17.84 8.50 18.48
N VAL A 62 19.12 8.15 18.36
CA VAL A 62 19.59 6.78 18.47
C VAL A 62 20.77 6.69 19.45
N ASN A 63 20.74 5.71 20.33
CA ASN A 63 21.84 5.49 21.27
C ASN A 63 22.89 4.51 20.69
N LYS A 64 23.99 4.31 21.42
CA LYS A 64 25.10 3.43 21.02
C LYS A 64 24.72 1.94 20.86
N ARG A 65 23.54 1.52 21.31
CA ARG A 65 23.04 0.15 21.20
C ARG A 65 22.06 -0.02 20.05
N GLY A 66 21.71 1.08 19.34
CA GLY A 66 20.72 1.06 18.27
C GLY A 66 19.27 1.21 18.76
N GLU A 67 19.06 1.61 20.01
CA GLU A 67 17.74 1.97 20.51
C GLU A 67 17.39 3.37 20.01
N VAL A 68 16.25 3.48 19.33
CA VAL A 68 15.73 4.71 18.71
C VAL A 68 14.60 5.25 19.58
N LEU A 69 14.61 6.56 19.83
CA LEU A 69 13.56 7.29 20.55
C LEU A 69 12.97 8.36 19.60
N ALA A 70 11.66 8.30 19.38
CA ALA A 70 10.90 9.31 18.65
C ALA A 70 10.64 10.54 19.51
N LEU A 71 10.94 11.75 19.01
CA LEU A 71 10.87 12.98 19.81
C LEU A 71 9.80 13.96 19.30
N SER A 72 9.72 14.20 18.01
CA SER A 72 8.76 15.12 17.41
C SER A 72 8.37 14.70 16.01
N ALA A 73 7.21 15.15 15.56
CA ALA A 73 6.67 14.82 14.22
C ALA A 73 7.64 15.19 13.08
N GLY A 74 7.88 14.24 12.19
CA GLY A 74 8.79 14.39 11.05
C GLY A 74 9.42 13.06 10.62
N ASP A 75 10.39 13.14 9.72
CA ASP A 75 11.14 12.00 9.20
C ASP A 75 12.61 12.10 9.55
N ALA A 76 13.20 11.05 10.11
CA ALA A 76 14.62 10.96 10.41
C ALA A 76 15.22 9.65 9.89
N TRP A 77 16.33 9.75 9.15
CA TRP A 77 17.13 8.59 8.79
C TRP A 77 18.04 8.19 9.96
N ILE A 78 17.94 6.94 10.38
CA ILE A 78 18.85 6.33 11.33
C ILE A 78 19.83 5.45 10.58
N PHE A 79 21.11 5.72 10.73
CA PHE A 79 22.18 5.01 10.06
C PHE A 79 22.93 4.10 11.03
N ALA A 80 23.21 2.88 10.60
CA ALA A 80 24.22 2.00 11.16
C ALA A 80 25.42 2.02 10.23
N ALA A 81 26.60 2.37 10.71
CA ALA A 81 27.80 2.52 9.89
C ALA A 81 28.99 1.76 10.48
N ASN A 82 29.71 1.02 9.63
CA ASN A 82 31.01 0.45 9.98
C ASN A 82 32.10 1.51 9.79
N SER A 83 32.60 2.08 10.87
CA SER A 83 33.58 3.17 10.81
C SER A 83 34.94 2.77 10.18
N LYS A 84 35.21 1.47 10.00
CA LYS A 84 36.43 0.99 9.34
C LYS A 84 36.31 0.82 7.82
N THR A 85 35.18 0.26 7.36
CA THR A 85 34.98 -0.08 5.94
C THR A 85 34.15 0.96 5.19
N GLY A 86 33.42 1.82 5.92
CA GLY A 86 32.47 2.76 5.36
C GLY A 86 31.16 2.11 4.89
N GLU A 87 30.98 0.80 5.12
CA GLU A 87 29.70 0.12 4.89
C GLU A 87 28.64 0.70 5.81
N LYS A 88 27.45 0.91 5.29
CA LYS A 88 26.32 1.47 6.05
C LYS A 88 25.00 0.90 5.58
N ASP A 89 24.06 0.82 6.51
CA ASP A 89 22.66 0.58 6.25
C ASP A 89 21.82 1.62 7.00
N SER A 90 20.54 1.77 6.66
CA SER A 90 19.69 2.83 7.22
C SER A 90 18.24 2.41 7.34
N CYS A 91 17.57 3.01 8.34
CA CYS A 91 16.14 2.90 8.56
C CYS A 91 15.52 4.31 8.56
N LEU A 92 14.43 4.51 7.83
CA LEU A 92 13.65 5.75 7.87
C LEU A 92 12.62 5.67 9.00
N VAL A 93 12.69 6.59 9.95
CA VAL A 93 11.75 6.69 11.05
C VAL A 93 10.81 7.86 10.80
N SER A 94 9.51 7.56 10.64
CA SER A 94 8.44 8.55 10.48
C SER A 94 7.70 8.71 11.80
N VAL A 95 7.83 9.87 12.43
CA VAL A 95 7.25 10.16 13.75
C VAL A 95 5.98 10.99 13.60
N GLY A 96 4.91 10.60 14.31
CA GLY A 96 3.65 11.35 14.36
C GLY A 96 2.92 11.42 13.02
N TYR A 97 3.16 10.47 12.11
CA TYR A 97 2.38 10.34 10.89
C TYR A 97 0.98 9.86 11.24
N LEU A 98 -0.03 10.63 10.86
CA LEU A 98 -1.41 10.25 11.09
C LEU A 98 -1.78 9.03 10.23
N PRO A 99 -2.15 7.87 10.82
CA PRO A 99 -2.62 6.72 10.07
C PRO A 99 -3.84 7.08 9.21
N GLN A 100 -3.76 6.83 7.91
CA GLN A 100 -4.80 7.14 6.92
C GLN A 100 -4.55 6.33 5.65
N ASN A 101 -5.49 6.31 4.71
CA ASN A 101 -5.25 5.73 3.39
C ASN A 101 -4.66 6.76 2.40
N PRO A 102 -3.58 6.44 1.71
CA PRO A 102 -2.78 5.19 1.77
C PRO A 102 -2.10 4.98 3.13
N ILE A 103 -1.89 3.70 3.50
CA ILE A 103 -1.39 3.33 4.84
C ILE A 103 0.06 3.74 5.12
N LEU A 104 0.87 4.00 4.09
CA LEU A 104 2.28 4.35 4.23
C LEU A 104 2.51 5.86 4.10
N PRO A 105 3.47 6.41 4.87
CA PRO A 105 3.93 7.78 4.67
C PRO A 105 4.46 7.98 3.25
N PRO A 106 4.06 9.04 2.55
CA PRO A 106 4.55 9.32 1.21
C PRO A 106 6.08 9.47 1.11
N SER A 107 6.71 9.86 2.22
CA SER A 107 8.18 10.01 2.31
C SER A 107 8.95 8.69 2.15
N TRP A 108 8.29 7.54 2.32
CA TRP A 108 8.94 6.25 2.12
C TRP A 108 9.18 5.94 0.65
N GLU A 109 8.49 6.61 -0.28
CA GLU A 109 8.52 6.31 -1.73
C GLU A 109 8.36 4.80 -2.00
N LEU A 110 7.58 4.14 -1.15
CA LEU A 110 7.26 2.71 -1.22
C LEU A 110 5.81 2.53 -1.67
N PHE A 111 5.65 1.92 -2.83
CA PHE A 111 4.37 1.75 -3.50
C PHE A 111 4.02 0.27 -3.54
N ILE A 112 3.10 -0.15 -2.69
CA ILE A 112 2.68 -1.56 -2.56
C ILE A 112 1.29 -1.74 -3.15
N ALA A 113 1.16 -2.74 -4.01
CA ALA A 113 -0.05 -3.14 -4.71
C ALA A 113 -0.32 -4.63 -4.54
N ASP A 114 -1.47 -5.10 -5.01
CA ASP A 114 -1.84 -6.52 -5.08
C ASP A 114 -1.61 -7.24 -3.73
N GLY A 115 -1.95 -6.56 -2.62
CA GLY A 115 -1.55 -7.01 -1.29
C GLY A 115 -2.37 -8.20 -0.80
N GLU A 116 -1.67 -9.21 -0.28
CA GLU A 116 -2.24 -10.33 0.45
C GLU A 116 -1.93 -10.16 1.94
N PRO A 117 -2.96 -9.83 2.75
CA PRO A 117 -2.80 -9.70 4.19
C PRO A 117 -2.83 -11.06 4.88
N HIS A 118 -1.92 -11.29 5.82
CA HIS A 118 -1.88 -12.50 6.67
C HIS A 118 -1.52 -12.15 8.10
N VAL A 119 -1.99 -12.94 9.05
CA VAL A 119 -1.60 -12.84 10.47
C VAL A 119 -0.71 -14.01 10.85
N PHE A 120 0.54 -13.70 11.21
CA PHE A 120 1.49 -14.65 11.76
C PHE A 120 1.94 -14.18 13.15
N ASP A 121 1.85 -15.04 14.14
CA ASP A 121 2.22 -14.76 15.55
C ASP A 121 1.57 -13.47 16.11
N GLY A 122 0.30 -13.21 15.74
CA GLY A 122 -0.47 -12.05 16.19
C GLY A 122 -0.15 -10.72 15.49
N ARG A 123 0.76 -10.73 14.54
CA ARG A 123 1.16 -9.58 13.73
C ARG A 123 0.54 -9.62 12.34
N MET A 124 0.01 -8.50 11.86
CA MET A 124 -0.46 -8.36 10.50
C MET A 124 0.72 -8.14 9.56
N TYR A 125 0.78 -8.93 8.48
CA TYR A 125 1.72 -8.77 7.36
C TYR A 125 0.95 -8.42 6.09
N ILE A 126 1.57 -7.68 5.19
CA ILE A 126 1.10 -7.46 3.81
C ILE A 126 2.24 -7.85 2.86
N PHE A 127 1.94 -8.81 2.01
CA PHE A 127 2.79 -9.23 0.89
C PHE A 127 2.17 -8.70 -0.40
N GLY A 128 2.95 -7.96 -1.19
CA GLY A 128 2.38 -7.33 -2.38
C GLY A 128 3.45 -7.00 -3.42
N SER A 129 2.96 -6.74 -4.62
CA SER A 129 3.79 -6.18 -5.69
C SER A 129 4.37 -4.85 -5.25
N ARG A 130 5.60 -4.58 -5.61
CA ARG A 130 6.20 -3.26 -5.42
C ARG A 130 6.25 -2.51 -6.74
N ASP A 131 5.58 -1.38 -6.82
CA ASP A 131 5.63 -0.53 -8.01
C ASP A 131 6.82 0.42 -7.95
N ASN A 132 7.33 0.79 -9.12
CA ASN A 132 8.27 1.89 -9.27
C ASN A 132 7.53 3.21 -9.47
N TYR A 133 8.17 4.31 -9.14
CA TYR A 133 7.64 5.63 -9.46
C TYR A 133 7.39 5.76 -10.96
N ASP A 134 6.15 6.08 -11.34
CA ASP A 134 5.67 6.21 -12.72
C ASP A 134 5.96 4.97 -13.61
N GLY A 135 6.17 3.80 -12.99
CA GLY A 135 6.34 2.52 -13.66
C GLY A 135 7.65 2.30 -14.42
N TYR A 136 8.61 3.24 -14.36
CA TYR A 136 9.89 3.05 -15.03
C TYR A 136 10.79 2.09 -14.24
N GLY A 137 11.14 0.97 -14.88
CA GLY A 137 12.09 0.02 -14.34
C GLY A 137 13.55 0.30 -14.73
N PRO A 138 14.47 -0.50 -14.20
CA PRO A 138 15.91 -0.40 -14.52
C PRO A 138 16.22 -0.57 -16.01
N ASP A 139 15.35 -1.27 -16.74
CA ASP A 139 15.43 -1.51 -18.18
C ASP A 139 14.89 -0.36 -19.04
N GLY A 140 14.38 0.71 -18.39
CA GLY A 140 13.80 1.88 -19.05
C GLY A 140 12.40 1.66 -19.64
N ARG A 141 11.78 0.48 -19.43
CA ARG A 141 10.40 0.20 -19.84
C ARG A 141 9.42 0.62 -18.77
N ARG A 142 8.24 1.08 -19.21
CA ARG A 142 7.11 1.36 -18.32
C ARG A 142 6.25 0.11 -18.20
N GLU A 143 6.10 -0.37 -16.96
CA GLU A 143 5.27 -1.51 -16.64
C GLU A 143 4.97 -1.50 -15.14
N TRP A 144 3.92 -2.21 -14.72
CA TRP A 144 3.66 -2.43 -13.30
C TRP A 144 4.78 -3.21 -12.64
N CYS A 145 4.97 -2.93 -11.37
CA CYS A 145 5.87 -3.60 -10.44
C CYS A 145 7.37 -3.42 -10.73
N SER A 146 8.14 -3.79 -9.76
CA SER A 146 9.59 -3.77 -9.79
C SER A 146 10.17 -5.18 -9.93
N ASP A 147 11.46 -5.27 -9.72
CA ASP A 147 12.22 -6.51 -9.67
C ASP A 147 12.45 -7.03 -8.24
N ASN A 148 11.77 -6.47 -7.24
CA ASN A 148 11.90 -6.93 -5.86
C ASN A 148 10.61 -6.76 -5.07
N TYR A 149 10.49 -7.48 -3.94
CA TYR A 149 9.44 -7.31 -2.95
C TYR A 149 9.97 -6.75 -1.65
N HIS A 150 9.15 -5.92 -1.02
CA HIS A 150 9.26 -5.53 0.37
C HIS A 150 8.09 -6.14 1.16
N VAL A 151 8.31 -6.45 2.42
CA VAL A 151 7.27 -6.97 3.31
C VAL A 151 6.91 -5.91 4.34
N LEU A 152 5.62 -5.60 4.41
CA LEU A 152 5.08 -4.70 5.43
C LEU A 152 4.55 -5.51 6.60
N TRP A 153 4.67 -4.95 7.82
CA TRP A 153 4.00 -5.51 8.99
C TRP A 153 3.54 -4.44 9.98
N SER A 154 2.54 -4.80 10.79
CA SER A 154 2.00 -3.93 11.84
C SER A 154 1.51 -4.77 13.03
N ASP A 155 1.70 -4.24 14.24
CA ASP A 155 1.21 -4.81 15.49
C ASP A 155 -0.14 -4.19 15.93
N ASP A 156 -0.67 -3.17 15.19
CA ASP A 156 -1.87 -2.42 15.58
C ASP A 156 -2.72 -1.93 14.39
N LEU A 157 -2.39 -2.29 13.16
CA LEU A 157 -2.98 -1.84 11.88
C LEU A 157 -2.81 -0.34 11.59
N LEU A 158 -2.21 0.43 12.49
CA LEU A 158 -2.04 1.88 12.38
C LEU A 158 -0.59 2.25 12.06
N HIS A 159 0.36 1.62 12.75
CA HIS A 159 1.78 1.86 12.58
C HIS A 159 2.41 0.73 11.80
N TRP A 160 2.92 1.06 10.62
CA TRP A 160 3.51 0.09 9.71
C TRP A 160 5.03 0.12 9.75
N THR A 161 5.61 -1.02 9.50
CA THR A 161 7.06 -1.19 9.34
C THR A 161 7.33 -1.87 8.00
N ASP A 162 8.29 -1.35 7.25
CA ASP A 162 8.90 -2.01 6.09
C ASP A 162 10.09 -2.85 6.58
N ALA A 163 9.96 -4.17 6.49
CA ALA A 163 11.02 -5.11 6.84
C ALA A 163 12.20 -5.09 5.84
N GLY A 164 12.06 -4.35 4.73
CA GLY A 164 13.02 -4.28 3.64
C GLY A 164 12.82 -5.33 2.56
N GLU A 165 13.82 -5.45 1.68
CA GLU A 165 13.78 -6.38 0.55
C GLU A 165 13.77 -7.84 1.02
N ALA A 166 12.71 -8.57 0.68
CA ALA A 166 12.49 -9.98 1.00
C ALA A 166 12.90 -10.92 -0.14
N LEU A 167 12.76 -10.46 -1.39
CA LEU A 167 13.12 -11.20 -2.60
C LEU A 167 13.55 -10.21 -3.69
N ASN A 168 14.57 -10.60 -4.46
CA ASN A 168 14.96 -9.86 -5.65
C ASN A 168 15.00 -10.82 -6.86
N LEU A 169 14.48 -10.38 -8.00
CA LEU A 169 14.41 -11.17 -9.24
C LEU A 169 15.77 -11.69 -9.72
N LYS A 170 16.85 -10.93 -9.44
CA LYS A 170 18.23 -11.37 -9.78
C LYS A 170 18.67 -12.64 -9.05
N ASP A 171 18.05 -12.94 -7.89
CA ASP A 171 18.37 -14.10 -7.06
C ASP A 171 17.56 -15.35 -7.46
N ILE A 172 16.68 -15.23 -8.47
CA ILE A 172 15.88 -16.32 -9.03
C ILE A 172 16.57 -16.90 -10.26
N PRO A 173 16.74 -18.25 -10.35
CA PRO A 173 17.32 -18.90 -11.50
C PRO A 173 16.58 -18.57 -12.80
N GLU A 174 17.30 -18.41 -13.91
CA GLU A 174 16.72 -18.02 -15.22
C GLU A 174 15.67 -19.02 -15.71
N GLU A 175 15.91 -20.32 -15.49
CA GLU A 175 14.98 -21.40 -15.84
C GLU A 175 13.65 -21.30 -15.09
N VAL A 176 13.61 -20.71 -13.87
CA VAL A 176 12.41 -20.53 -13.08
C VAL A 176 11.65 -19.26 -13.50
N LYS A 177 12.35 -18.13 -13.67
CA LYS A 177 11.71 -16.85 -14.04
C LYS A 177 11.33 -16.73 -15.52
N GLY A 178 11.88 -17.61 -16.39
CA GLY A 178 11.49 -17.74 -17.79
C GLY A 178 11.63 -16.46 -18.61
N GLY A 179 12.69 -15.66 -18.37
CA GLY A 179 12.89 -14.37 -19.03
C GLY A 179 12.06 -13.22 -18.47
N GLY A 180 11.31 -13.44 -17.38
CA GLY A 180 10.56 -12.39 -16.69
C GLY A 180 11.49 -11.32 -16.11
N ILE A 181 11.07 -10.06 -16.19
CA ILE A 181 11.82 -8.87 -15.74
C ILE A 181 11.11 -8.08 -14.64
N ARG A 182 9.96 -8.55 -14.20
CA ARG A 182 9.14 -8.00 -13.10
C ARG A 182 8.58 -9.13 -12.25
N LEU A 183 8.37 -8.83 -10.98
CA LEU A 183 7.69 -9.69 -10.02
C LEU A 183 6.29 -9.15 -9.77
N TRP A 184 5.26 -10.03 -9.85
CA TRP A 184 3.85 -9.68 -9.70
C TRP A 184 3.19 -10.49 -8.58
N ALA A 185 2.24 -9.87 -7.88
CA ALA A 185 1.29 -10.43 -6.92
C ALA A 185 1.78 -11.68 -6.15
N PRO A 186 2.58 -11.53 -5.10
CA PRO A 186 2.99 -12.63 -4.24
C PRO A 186 1.90 -12.96 -3.22
N ASP A 187 1.79 -14.22 -2.85
CA ASP A 187 1.08 -14.66 -1.66
C ASP A 187 1.98 -15.56 -0.80
N VAL A 188 1.75 -15.60 0.53
CA VAL A 188 2.64 -16.27 1.47
C VAL A 188 1.84 -17.13 2.45
N PHE A 189 2.35 -18.31 2.76
CA PHE A 189 1.80 -19.15 3.81
C PHE A 189 2.89 -19.73 4.72
N GLN A 190 2.51 -20.07 5.94
CA GLN A 190 3.35 -20.84 6.84
C GLN A 190 2.99 -22.32 6.71
N ASP A 191 3.98 -23.16 6.43
CA ASP A 191 3.81 -24.61 6.39
C ASP A 191 3.47 -25.12 7.80
N PRO A 192 2.29 -25.73 7.99
CA PRO A 192 1.84 -26.21 9.30
C PRO A 192 2.67 -27.36 9.87
N GLN A 193 3.47 -28.03 9.03
CA GLN A 193 4.30 -29.17 9.45
C GLN A 193 5.70 -28.74 9.88
N THR A 194 6.30 -27.81 9.16
CA THR A 194 7.72 -27.41 9.36
C THR A 194 7.86 -26.05 10.02
N GLY A 195 6.80 -25.22 10.00
CA GLY A 195 6.83 -23.83 10.44
C GLY A 195 7.56 -22.89 9.48
N LYS A 196 8.10 -23.38 8.36
CA LYS A 196 8.71 -22.54 7.33
C LYS A 196 7.68 -21.73 6.58
N PHE A 197 8.13 -20.62 6.00
CA PHE A 197 7.30 -19.78 5.15
C PHE A 197 7.57 -20.09 3.67
N HIS A 198 6.50 -20.09 2.89
CA HIS A 198 6.55 -20.28 1.45
C HIS A 198 5.87 -19.10 0.77
N MET A 199 6.57 -18.50 -0.20
CA MET A 199 6.00 -17.48 -1.07
C MET A 199 5.68 -18.10 -2.41
N VAL A 200 4.42 -18.00 -2.85
CA VAL A 200 4.02 -18.30 -4.23
C VAL A 200 3.85 -17.00 -4.96
N THR A 201 4.45 -16.88 -6.13
CA THR A 201 4.46 -15.63 -6.89
C THR A 201 4.63 -15.91 -8.37
N CYS A 202 4.67 -14.85 -9.19
CA CYS A 202 4.85 -14.97 -10.63
C CYS A 202 5.73 -13.85 -11.20
N THR A 203 6.16 -14.05 -12.44
CA THR A 203 6.77 -12.99 -13.23
C THR A 203 5.78 -12.44 -14.27
N ASN A 204 6.08 -11.27 -14.81
CA ASN A 204 5.36 -10.67 -15.96
C ASN A 204 5.50 -11.50 -17.26
N ASN A 205 6.05 -12.68 -17.20
CA ASN A 205 6.13 -13.65 -18.29
C ASN A 205 5.31 -14.92 -17.98
N ASP A 206 4.29 -14.79 -17.14
CA ASP A 206 3.32 -15.83 -16.75
C ASP A 206 3.96 -17.08 -16.13
N LYS A 207 5.05 -16.92 -15.37
CA LYS A 207 5.71 -18.02 -14.67
C LYS A 207 5.38 -18.00 -13.20
N VAL A 208 4.66 -19.01 -12.71
CA VAL A 208 4.35 -19.23 -11.31
C VAL A 208 5.40 -20.11 -10.65
N PHE A 209 5.92 -19.69 -9.52
CA PHE A 209 6.94 -20.41 -8.76
C PHE A 209 6.78 -20.20 -7.25
N ILE A 210 7.42 -21.07 -6.48
CA ILE A 210 7.41 -21.07 -5.02
C ILE A 210 8.84 -20.96 -4.48
N LEU A 211 8.99 -20.24 -3.35
CA LEU A 211 10.24 -20.06 -2.63
C LEU A 211 10.05 -20.33 -1.15
N ASP A 212 11.14 -20.54 -0.43
CA ASP A 212 11.16 -20.88 0.99
C ASP A 212 11.87 -19.79 1.81
N ALA A 213 11.41 -19.57 3.05
CA ALA A 213 12.06 -18.72 4.04
C ALA A 213 11.87 -19.28 5.47
N ASP A 214 12.73 -18.86 6.40
CA ASP A 214 12.61 -19.21 7.82
C ASP A 214 11.74 -18.22 8.60
N THR A 215 11.52 -17.01 8.07
CA THR A 215 10.68 -15.96 8.66
C THR A 215 9.79 -15.32 7.58
N PRO A 216 8.66 -14.71 7.95
CA PRO A 216 7.76 -14.09 6.97
C PRO A 216 8.42 -12.92 6.21
N GLU A 217 9.41 -12.24 6.81
CA GLU A 217 10.15 -11.16 6.16
C GLU A 217 11.22 -11.64 5.17
N GLY A 218 11.41 -12.96 5.04
CA GLY A 218 12.44 -13.55 4.18
C GLY A 218 13.86 -13.52 4.79
N PRO A 219 14.93 -13.65 4.00
CA PRO A 219 14.91 -13.70 2.53
C PRO A 219 14.30 -15.00 1.98
N TYR A 220 13.55 -14.87 0.88
CA TYR A 220 12.99 -16.02 0.17
C TYR A 220 14.00 -16.58 -0.82
N THR A 221 14.20 -17.89 -0.79
CA THR A 221 15.22 -18.61 -1.57
C THR A 221 14.67 -19.92 -2.13
N ASN A 222 15.50 -20.71 -2.82
CA ASN A 222 15.14 -22.04 -3.31
C ASN A 222 13.91 -22.01 -4.24
N ALA A 223 13.94 -21.12 -5.24
CA ALA A 223 12.85 -20.96 -6.21
C ALA A 223 12.62 -22.23 -7.04
N ARG A 224 11.37 -22.68 -7.12
CA ARG A 224 10.92 -23.86 -7.88
C ARG A 224 9.66 -23.51 -8.66
N THR A 225 9.61 -23.91 -9.95
CA THR A 225 8.41 -23.70 -10.79
C THR A 225 7.26 -24.55 -10.27
N VAL A 226 6.05 -23.96 -10.19
CA VAL A 226 4.83 -24.70 -9.86
C VAL A 226 4.33 -25.46 -11.08
N THR A 227 4.01 -26.76 -10.93
CA THR A 227 3.66 -27.66 -12.03
C THR A 227 2.36 -28.41 -11.79
N LEU A 228 1.67 -28.72 -12.91
CA LEU A 228 0.53 -29.64 -12.95
C LEU A 228 0.86 -30.76 -13.93
N ASN A 229 0.86 -32.02 -13.50
CA ASN A 229 1.28 -33.18 -14.31
C ASN A 229 2.71 -33.06 -14.89
N GLY A 230 3.58 -32.31 -14.22
CA GLY A 230 4.94 -32.04 -14.70
C GLY A 230 5.07 -30.91 -15.72
N GLU A 231 3.97 -30.29 -16.13
CA GLU A 231 3.96 -29.14 -17.02
C GLU A 231 3.92 -27.84 -16.21
N GLU A 232 4.67 -26.84 -16.64
CA GLU A 232 4.69 -25.50 -16.01
C GLU A 232 3.35 -24.79 -16.20
N LEU A 233 2.94 -24.02 -15.20
CA LEU A 233 1.73 -23.22 -15.26
C LEU A 233 2.03 -21.84 -15.86
N GLY A 234 1.32 -21.52 -16.94
CA GLY A 234 1.31 -20.19 -17.55
C GLY A 234 0.21 -19.31 -16.94
N HIS A 235 0.44 -18.81 -15.71
CA HIS A 235 -0.52 -17.95 -14.99
C HIS A 235 0.19 -16.83 -14.25
N ILE A 236 -0.61 -15.87 -13.77
CA ILE A 236 -0.20 -14.77 -12.88
C ILE A 236 -0.98 -14.87 -11.56
N ASP A 237 -0.67 -14.00 -10.61
CA ASP A 237 -1.46 -13.71 -9.40
C ASP A 237 -1.94 -14.98 -8.65
N PRO A 238 -1.05 -15.83 -8.15
CA PRO A 238 -1.45 -16.99 -7.37
C PRO A 238 -1.95 -16.58 -5.98
N GLY A 239 -3.10 -17.12 -5.54
CA GLY A 239 -3.61 -16.96 -4.17
C GLY A 239 -3.53 -18.26 -3.39
N ILE A 240 -3.27 -18.20 -2.07
CA ILE A 240 -3.03 -19.37 -1.21
C ILE A 240 -3.97 -19.38 0.01
N LEU A 241 -4.38 -20.58 0.40
CA LEU A 241 -5.05 -20.85 1.68
C LEU A 241 -4.46 -22.09 2.34
N VAL A 242 -4.08 -21.98 3.61
CA VAL A 242 -3.86 -23.12 4.49
C VAL A 242 -5.16 -23.39 5.26
N ASP A 243 -5.74 -24.58 5.11
CA ASP A 243 -6.95 -24.95 5.82
C ASP A 243 -6.65 -25.51 7.21
N ASP A 244 -7.67 -25.62 8.05
CA ASP A 244 -7.57 -26.10 9.43
C ASP A 244 -7.01 -27.53 9.55
N ASP A 245 -7.14 -28.34 8.49
CA ASP A 245 -6.58 -29.69 8.41
C ASP A 245 -5.11 -29.72 7.92
N GLY A 246 -4.53 -28.54 7.70
CA GLY A 246 -3.14 -28.36 7.23
C GLY A 246 -2.93 -28.57 5.73
N LYS A 247 -3.99 -28.75 4.94
CA LYS A 247 -3.88 -28.78 3.49
C LYS A 247 -3.74 -27.36 2.93
N VAL A 248 -2.96 -27.26 1.85
CA VAL A 248 -2.68 -25.99 1.20
C VAL A 248 -3.38 -25.96 -0.18
N TYR A 249 -4.17 -24.93 -0.39
CA TYR A 249 -4.92 -24.73 -1.64
C TYR A 249 -4.40 -23.53 -2.41
N LEU A 250 -4.33 -23.68 -3.72
CA LEU A 250 -3.87 -22.66 -4.68
C LEU A 250 -5.06 -22.21 -5.53
N ALA A 251 -5.24 -20.90 -5.65
CA ALA A 251 -6.13 -20.27 -6.63
C ALA A 251 -5.29 -19.61 -7.74
N LEU A 252 -5.77 -19.71 -8.97
CA LEU A 252 -5.12 -19.14 -10.15
C LEU A 252 -6.16 -18.40 -11.01
N PRO A 253 -5.77 -17.38 -11.79
CA PRO A 253 -6.60 -16.83 -12.86
C PRO A 253 -7.09 -17.90 -13.82
N LYS A 254 -8.13 -17.61 -14.59
CA LYS A 254 -9.01 -18.57 -15.27
C LYS A 254 -9.84 -19.41 -14.30
N PHE A 255 -9.92 -18.94 -13.03
CA PHE A 255 -10.82 -19.45 -11.98
C PHE A 255 -10.59 -20.92 -11.67
N ILE A 256 -9.33 -21.27 -11.47
CA ILE A 256 -8.90 -22.59 -11.04
C ILE A 256 -8.64 -22.56 -9.54
N VAL A 257 -9.13 -23.56 -8.83
CA VAL A 257 -8.71 -23.86 -7.45
C VAL A 257 -8.24 -25.32 -7.39
N ALA A 258 -7.16 -25.57 -6.66
CA ALA A 258 -6.57 -26.91 -6.53
C ALA A 258 -5.82 -27.05 -5.20
N GLN A 259 -5.53 -28.27 -4.78
CA GLN A 259 -4.67 -28.56 -3.65
C GLN A 259 -3.22 -28.75 -4.08
N LEU A 260 -2.29 -28.18 -3.34
CA LEU A 260 -0.86 -28.46 -3.50
C LEU A 260 -0.48 -29.79 -2.84
N ASP A 261 0.52 -30.48 -3.38
CA ASP A 261 1.05 -31.72 -2.84
C ASP A 261 1.82 -31.43 -1.52
N PRO A 262 1.41 -31.97 -0.36
CA PRO A 262 2.06 -31.69 0.91
C PRO A 262 3.51 -32.26 0.99
N ALA A 263 3.89 -33.15 0.06
CA ALA A 263 5.26 -33.63 -0.04
C ALA A 263 6.17 -32.68 -0.84
N ASP A 264 5.60 -31.83 -1.69
CA ASP A 264 6.29 -30.84 -2.50
C ASP A 264 5.32 -29.78 -3.01
N TYR A 265 5.21 -28.66 -2.31
CA TYR A 265 4.29 -27.56 -2.64
C TYR A 265 4.54 -26.91 -4.02
N SER A 266 5.58 -27.30 -4.75
CA SER A 266 5.72 -26.92 -6.16
C SER A 266 4.88 -27.77 -7.13
N ARG A 267 4.10 -28.73 -6.62
CA ARG A 267 3.23 -29.61 -7.42
C ARG A 267 1.77 -29.45 -7.02
N ILE A 268 0.91 -29.44 -8.02
CA ILE A 268 -0.54 -29.49 -7.84
C ILE A 268 -0.98 -30.97 -7.92
N LEU A 269 -1.90 -31.37 -7.05
CA LEU A 269 -2.57 -32.66 -7.10
C LEU A 269 -3.65 -32.63 -8.21
N PRO A 270 -3.47 -33.34 -9.35
CA PRO A 270 -4.30 -33.16 -10.53
C PRO A 270 -5.79 -33.49 -10.32
N GLU A 271 -6.09 -34.46 -9.46
CA GLU A 271 -7.47 -34.90 -9.14
C GLU A 271 -8.25 -33.84 -8.37
N THR A 272 -7.56 -32.87 -7.76
CA THR A 272 -8.17 -31.79 -6.96
C THR A 272 -8.53 -30.57 -7.78
N VAL A 273 -8.06 -30.46 -9.03
CA VAL A 273 -8.29 -29.29 -9.89
C VAL A 273 -9.79 -29.08 -10.13
N ARG A 274 -10.27 -27.85 -9.88
CA ARG A 274 -11.64 -27.44 -10.14
C ARG A 274 -11.64 -26.14 -10.96
N ASP A 275 -12.43 -26.14 -12.02
CA ASP A 275 -12.73 -24.97 -12.83
C ASP A 275 -13.99 -24.30 -12.31
N LEU A 276 -13.87 -23.05 -11.88
CA LEU A 276 -14.97 -22.23 -11.35
C LEU A 276 -15.63 -21.37 -12.44
N THR A 277 -15.15 -21.38 -13.68
CA THR A 277 -15.72 -20.61 -14.78
C THR A 277 -17.24 -20.81 -14.94
N PRO A 278 -17.79 -22.03 -14.78
CA PRO A 278 -19.24 -22.26 -14.92
C PRO A 278 -20.12 -21.55 -13.89
N VAL A 279 -19.58 -21.18 -12.73
CA VAL A 279 -20.33 -20.51 -11.65
C VAL A 279 -20.11 -19.01 -11.63
N MET A 280 -19.23 -18.49 -12.49
CA MET A 280 -19.02 -17.05 -12.64
C MET A 280 -20.24 -16.41 -13.31
N PRO A 281 -20.70 -15.23 -12.83
CA PRO A 281 -21.77 -14.50 -13.49
C PRO A 281 -21.39 -14.14 -14.92
N LYS A 282 -22.28 -14.41 -15.88
CA LYS A 282 -22.03 -14.17 -17.31
C LYS A 282 -21.85 -12.69 -17.68
N ASP A 283 -22.46 -11.80 -16.89
CA ASP A 283 -22.40 -10.35 -17.10
C ASP A 283 -21.21 -9.70 -16.39
N ASN A 284 -20.46 -10.47 -15.61
CA ASN A 284 -19.22 -10.05 -14.98
C ASN A 284 -18.08 -10.51 -15.87
N ASP A 285 -17.22 -9.59 -16.21
CA ASP A 285 -15.99 -9.87 -16.95
C ASP A 285 -14.88 -10.19 -15.92
N PRO A 286 -14.78 -11.47 -15.46
CA PRO A 286 -13.79 -11.87 -14.48
C PRO A 286 -12.42 -11.79 -15.13
N PHE A 287 -11.43 -11.28 -14.39
CA PHE A 287 -10.18 -10.86 -14.98
C PHE A 287 -8.96 -11.54 -14.34
N GLU A 288 -8.63 -11.23 -13.08
CA GLU A 288 -7.38 -11.65 -12.42
C GLU A 288 -7.52 -11.67 -10.90
N GLY A 289 -6.39 -11.75 -10.19
CA GLY A 289 -6.25 -11.49 -8.76
C GLY A 289 -7.04 -12.44 -7.87
N PRO A 290 -6.99 -13.78 -8.06
CA PRO A 290 -7.68 -14.69 -7.17
C PRO A 290 -6.99 -14.74 -5.81
N SER A 291 -7.80 -14.75 -4.73
CA SER A 291 -7.35 -15.00 -3.38
C SER A 291 -8.32 -15.94 -2.68
N LEU A 292 -7.82 -16.74 -1.74
CA LEU A 292 -8.62 -17.67 -0.94
C LEU A 292 -8.59 -17.27 0.54
N ARG A 293 -9.77 -17.20 1.17
CA ARG A 293 -9.89 -16.92 2.61
C ARG A 293 -10.93 -17.83 3.25
N LYS A 294 -10.83 -17.99 4.56
CA LYS A 294 -11.78 -18.76 5.36
C LYS A 294 -12.28 -17.96 6.55
N ARG A 295 -13.57 -18.02 6.81
CA ARG A 295 -14.21 -17.48 8.02
C ARG A 295 -15.19 -18.52 8.58
N GLY A 296 -14.86 -19.10 9.73
CA GLY A 296 -15.60 -20.21 10.28
C GLY A 296 -15.61 -21.40 9.32
N ASP A 297 -16.79 -21.85 8.92
CA ASP A 297 -17.01 -22.97 7.98
C ASP A 297 -17.26 -22.49 6.53
N THR A 298 -16.94 -21.26 6.21
CA THR A 298 -17.18 -20.67 4.87
C THR A 298 -15.88 -20.26 4.22
N TYR A 299 -15.69 -20.74 3.00
CA TYR A 299 -14.57 -20.42 2.13
C TYR A 299 -14.98 -19.31 1.17
N TYR A 300 -14.09 -18.35 0.95
CA TYR A 300 -14.27 -17.20 0.08
C TYR A 300 -13.23 -17.27 -1.03
N TYR A 301 -13.69 -17.32 -2.27
CA TYR A 301 -12.86 -17.14 -3.44
C TYR A 301 -13.05 -15.69 -3.93
N ILE A 302 -12.04 -14.87 -3.72
CA ILE A 302 -12.00 -13.46 -4.12
C ILE A 302 -11.42 -13.38 -5.50
N TYR A 303 -11.86 -12.44 -6.32
CA TYR A 303 -11.28 -12.20 -7.63
C TYR A 303 -11.58 -10.78 -8.12
N ILE A 304 -10.89 -10.36 -9.17
CA ILE A 304 -11.06 -9.06 -9.80
C ILE A 304 -11.90 -9.23 -11.05
N GLN A 305 -12.90 -8.36 -11.19
CA GLN A 305 -13.74 -8.28 -12.38
C GLN A 305 -13.72 -6.87 -12.97
N ASN A 306 -13.77 -6.79 -14.30
CA ASN A 306 -13.95 -5.53 -15.00
C ASN A 306 -15.35 -4.98 -14.79
N THR A 307 -15.49 -3.64 -14.79
CA THR A 307 -16.81 -3.01 -14.67
C THR A 307 -17.59 -2.97 -15.98
N GLY A 308 -16.96 -3.37 -17.10
CA GLY A 308 -17.52 -3.26 -18.44
C GLY A 308 -17.64 -1.82 -18.96
N ARG A 309 -17.23 -0.83 -18.17
CA ARG A 309 -17.33 0.58 -18.50
C ARG A 309 -15.94 1.16 -18.78
N ILE A 310 -15.71 1.62 -20.01
CA ILE A 310 -14.51 2.40 -20.36
C ILE A 310 -14.69 3.83 -19.81
N VAL A 311 -13.74 4.30 -19.03
CA VAL A 311 -13.70 5.70 -18.58
C VAL A 311 -12.89 6.57 -19.53
N ASP A 312 -12.98 7.91 -19.37
CA ASP A 312 -12.37 8.90 -20.27
C ASP A 312 -10.85 8.73 -20.49
N THR A 313 -10.18 8.00 -19.60
CA THR A 313 -8.74 7.69 -19.72
C THR A 313 -8.43 6.49 -20.63
N GLY A 314 -9.46 5.78 -21.11
CA GLY A 314 -9.30 4.54 -21.86
C GLY A 314 -9.10 3.29 -20.99
N TRP A 315 -9.07 3.42 -19.67
CA TRP A 315 -8.98 2.30 -18.73
C TRP A 315 -10.38 1.74 -18.40
N ILE A 316 -10.43 0.45 -18.10
CA ILE A 316 -11.63 -0.19 -17.56
C ILE A 316 -11.44 -0.30 -16.05
N PRO A 317 -12.24 0.41 -15.23
CA PRO A 317 -12.19 0.25 -13.80
C PRO A 317 -12.54 -1.19 -13.41
N THR A 318 -11.89 -1.68 -12.37
CA THR A 318 -12.15 -3.01 -11.82
C THR A 318 -12.78 -2.94 -10.44
N ARG A 319 -13.24 -4.06 -9.93
CA ARG A 319 -13.82 -4.23 -8.60
C ARG A 319 -13.47 -5.61 -8.07
N MET A 320 -13.34 -5.71 -6.76
CA MET A 320 -13.17 -6.97 -6.06
C MET A 320 -14.53 -7.63 -5.86
N ALA A 321 -14.67 -8.86 -6.34
CA ALA A 321 -15.85 -9.68 -6.20
C ALA A 321 -15.53 -10.99 -5.49
N TYR A 322 -16.55 -11.73 -5.05
CA TYR A 322 -16.32 -12.99 -4.36
C TYR A 322 -17.41 -14.03 -4.56
N LEU A 323 -16.99 -15.28 -4.40
CA LEU A 323 -17.86 -16.45 -4.29
C LEU A 323 -17.66 -17.09 -2.92
N THR A 324 -18.64 -17.86 -2.46
CA THR A 324 -18.53 -18.66 -1.23
C THR A 324 -18.80 -20.12 -1.46
N ALA A 325 -18.19 -20.98 -0.62
CA ALA A 325 -18.42 -22.43 -0.58
C ALA A 325 -18.33 -22.95 0.86
N LYS A 326 -18.75 -24.21 1.07
CA LYS A 326 -18.58 -24.94 2.34
C LYS A 326 -17.36 -25.88 2.33
N GLU A 327 -16.75 -26.04 1.18
CA GLU A 327 -15.53 -26.83 0.98
C GLU A 327 -14.53 -25.99 0.17
N PRO A 328 -13.21 -26.14 0.41
CA PRO A 328 -12.20 -25.30 -0.27
C PRO A 328 -12.16 -25.49 -1.78
N LEU A 329 -12.56 -26.65 -2.28
CA LEU A 329 -12.67 -26.97 -3.72
C LEU A 329 -14.08 -26.74 -4.27
N GLY A 330 -15.00 -26.11 -3.52
CA GLY A 330 -16.37 -25.84 -3.93
C GLY A 330 -17.36 -26.97 -3.66
N PRO A 331 -18.62 -26.89 -4.21
CA PRO A 331 -19.03 -25.92 -5.20
C PRO A 331 -19.16 -24.48 -4.65
N TYR A 332 -18.74 -23.52 -5.45
CA TYR A 332 -18.81 -22.10 -5.12
C TYR A 332 -20.08 -21.45 -5.69
N THR A 333 -20.55 -20.40 -5.01
CA THR A 333 -21.68 -19.57 -5.43
C THR A 333 -21.29 -18.09 -5.35
N TYR A 334 -21.58 -17.34 -6.40
CA TYR A 334 -21.35 -15.90 -6.45
C TYR A 334 -22.19 -15.17 -5.41
N GLN A 335 -21.58 -14.20 -4.69
CA GLN A 335 -22.25 -13.48 -3.61
C GLN A 335 -22.33 -11.96 -3.87
N GLY A 336 -21.36 -11.37 -4.57
CA GLY A 336 -21.38 -9.92 -4.80
C GLY A 336 -19.99 -9.28 -4.82
N LEU A 337 -19.96 -8.03 -4.40
CA LEU A 337 -18.77 -7.19 -4.42
C LEU A 337 -18.22 -7.00 -3.01
N ILE A 338 -16.90 -6.86 -2.90
CA ILE A 338 -16.20 -6.48 -1.67
C ILE A 338 -15.86 -4.99 -1.72
N VAL A 339 -15.16 -4.57 -2.78
CA VAL A 339 -14.73 -3.18 -2.99
C VAL A 339 -14.98 -2.81 -4.45
N THR A 340 -15.54 -1.62 -4.67
CA THR A 340 -15.73 -1.12 -6.03
C THR A 340 -14.90 0.13 -6.29
N ASN A 341 -14.29 0.17 -7.48
CA ASN A 341 -13.44 1.26 -7.96
C ASN A 341 -14.21 2.24 -8.89
N HIS A 342 -15.54 2.25 -8.84
CA HIS A 342 -16.38 3.08 -9.74
C HIS A 342 -16.17 4.58 -9.59
N GLU A 343 -15.78 5.01 -8.41
CA GLU A 343 -15.69 6.42 -8.04
C GLU A 343 -14.30 6.98 -8.37
N TYR A 344 -13.44 6.11 -8.92
CA TYR A 344 -12.07 6.43 -9.36
C TYR A 344 -11.93 6.27 -10.86
N PRO A 345 -12.36 7.25 -11.63
CA PRO A 345 -12.37 7.12 -13.07
C PRO A 345 -10.97 7.03 -13.71
N ASN A 346 -9.90 7.20 -12.94
CA ASN A 346 -8.53 7.24 -13.43
C ASN A 346 -7.66 6.06 -13.03
N THR A 347 -8.19 5.10 -12.29
CA THR A 347 -7.36 4.04 -11.74
C THR A 347 -7.69 2.72 -12.39
N GLY A 348 -6.68 2.05 -12.92
CA GLY A 348 -6.84 0.81 -13.66
C GLY A 348 -7.50 -0.29 -12.83
N ASN A 349 -6.71 -1.01 -12.05
CA ASN A 349 -7.25 -2.11 -11.25
C ASN A 349 -7.35 -1.77 -9.76
N VAL A 350 -8.14 -2.56 -9.06
CA VAL A 350 -8.12 -2.77 -7.62
C VAL A 350 -7.84 -4.25 -7.40
N HIS A 351 -6.93 -4.60 -6.52
CA HIS A 351 -6.61 -5.97 -6.16
C HIS A 351 -6.20 -6.02 -4.70
N GLY A 352 -6.53 -7.12 -4.03
CA GLY A 352 -6.24 -7.34 -2.62
C GLY A 352 -7.10 -8.44 -2.03
N SER A 353 -7.11 -8.53 -0.71
CA SER A 353 -7.81 -9.56 0.02
C SER A 353 -8.23 -9.06 1.41
N PHE A 354 -8.81 -9.92 2.24
CA PHE A 354 -9.20 -9.57 3.59
C PHE A 354 -8.59 -10.53 4.62
N GLU A 355 -8.45 -10.05 5.86
CA GLU A 355 -7.90 -10.83 6.95
C GLU A 355 -8.52 -10.39 8.30
N CYS A 356 -8.41 -11.24 9.32
CA CYS A 356 -8.84 -10.95 10.67
C CYS A 356 -7.63 -10.76 11.60
N TRP A 357 -7.48 -9.55 12.14
CA TRP A 357 -6.47 -9.26 13.15
C TRP A 357 -7.14 -8.92 14.47
N ASP A 358 -6.81 -9.65 15.54
CA ASP A 358 -7.38 -9.47 16.89
C ASP A 358 -8.91 -9.30 16.93
N GLY A 359 -9.62 -10.11 16.12
CA GLY A 359 -11.08 -10.07 16.00
C GLY A 359 -11.63 -8.97 15.11
N GLN A 360 -10.79 -8.09 14.60
CA GLN A 360 -11.17 -7.05 13.64
C GLN A 360 -10.93 -7.54 12.20
N TRP A 361 -11.99 -7.63 11.40
CA TRP A 361 -11.88 -7.91 9.97
C TRP A 361 -11.54 -6.65 9.21
N VAL A 362 -10.61 -6.80 8.28
CA VAL A 362 -10.14 -5.70 7.41
C VAL A 362 -10.03 -6.18 5.98
N VAL A 363 -10.25 -5.28 5.03
CA VAL A 363 -9.93 -5.49 3.62
C VAL A 363 -8.71 -4.63 3.27
N GLN A 364 -7.69 -5.31 2.76
CA GLN A 364 -6.55 -4.67 2.12
C GLN A 364 -6.83 -4.59 0.62
N TYR A 365 -6.56 -3.47 0.02
CA TYR A 365 -6.64 -3.25 -1.42
C TYR A 365 -5.64 -2.18 -1.85
N HIS A 366 -5.38 -2.06 -3.13
CA HIS A 366 -4.62 -0.93 -3.65
C HIS A 366 -5.49 0.02 -4.45
N ARG A 367 -5.02 1.25 -4.61
CA ARG A 367 -5.51 2.21 -5.58
C ARG A 367 -4.34 2.86 -6.31
N SER A 368 -4.54 3.26 -7.56
CA SER A 368 -3.50 4.00 -8.29
C SER A 368 -3.35 5.41 -7.74
N VAL A 369 -2.14 5.93 -7.81
CA VAL A 369 -1.87 7.34 -7.53
C VAL A 369 -2.37 8.17 -8.72
N PRO A 370 -3.23 9.18 -8.50
CA PRO A 370 -3.74 10.03 -9.57
C PRO A 370 -2.62 10.66 -10.42
N GLY A 371 -2.72 10.50 -11.74
CA GLY A 371 -1.69 10.95 -12.67
C GLY A 371 -0.51 9.98 -12.87
N LEU A 372 -0.42 8.91 -12.07
CA LEU A 372 0.62 7.87 -12.15
C LEU A 372 -0.04 6.50 -12.30
N ALA A 373 -0.51 6.17 -13.49
CA ALA A 373 -1.33 4.97 -13.74
C ALA A 373 -0.64 3.65 -13.37
N LEU A 374 0.70 3.62 -13.34
CA LEU A 374 1.50 2.44 -13.02
C LEU A 374 2.13 2.50 -11.61
N THR A 375 1.61 3.36 -10.74
CA THR A 375 2.06 3.49 -9.35
C THR A 375 0.85 3.32 -8.45
N ARG A 376 0.83 2.26 -7.66
CA ARG A 376 -0.30 1.87 -6.81
C ARG A 376 0.11 1.92 -5.34
N VAL A 377 -0.83 2.22 -4.47
CA VAL A 377 -0.59 2.40 -3.03
C VAL A 377 -1.56 1.56 -2.22
N ALA A 378 -1.02 0.90 -1.18
CA ALA A 378 -1.80 0.07 -0.28
C ALA A 378 -2.76 0.88 0.58
N CYS A 379 -3.98 0.39 0.70
CA CYS A 379 -5.05 0.92 1.53
C CYS A 379 -5.64 -0.19 2.40
N LEU A 380 -6.21 0.18 3.54
CA LEU A 380 -6.81 -0.73 4.50
C LEU A 380 -8.08 -0.12 5.08
N ASP A 381 -9.20 -0.82 4.95
CA ASP A 381 -10.49 -0.41 5.52
C ASP A 381 -11.11 -1.51 6.38
N PRO A 382 -11.96 -1.17 7.36
CA PRO A 382 -12.74 -2.15 8.10
C PRO A 382 -13.66 -2.95 7.17
N LEU A 383 -13.80 -4.25 7.43
CA LEU A 383 -14.69 -5.15 6.72
C LEU A 383 -15.77 -5.67 7.66
N GLU A 384 -17.02 -5.62 7.23
CA GLU A 384 -18.16 -6.14 7.97
C GLU A 384 -18.86 -7.27 7.22
N PHE A 385 -19.30 -8.27 7.97
CA PHE A 385 -20.12 -9.37 7.46
C PHE A 385 -21.57 -9.22 7.90
N ASN A 386 -22.50 -9.62 7.04
CA ASN A 386 -23.88 -9.85 7.41
C ASN A 386 -24.03 -11.14 8.24
N GLU A 387 -25.20 -11.35 8.84
CA GLU A 387 -25.48 -12.54 9.64
C GLU A 387 -25.37 -13.85 8.86
N ASP A 388 -25.66 -13.82 7.55
CA ASP A 388 -25.56 -14.97 6.64
C ASP A 388 -24.12 -15.24 6.14
N GLY A 389 -23.15 -14.44 6.57
CA GLY A 389 -21.74 -14.53 6.17
C GLY A 389 -21.40 -13.80 4.86
N THR A 390 -22.37 -13.15 4.23
CA THR A 390 -22.05 -12.28 3.09
C THR A 390 -21.33 -11.01 3.53
N ILE A 391 -20.52 -10.43 2.66
CA ILE A 391 -19.73 -9.23 2.93
C ILE A 391 -20.57 -7.99 2.61
N ARG A 392 -20.55 -6.99 3.50
CA ARG A 392 -21.04 -5.64 3.19
C ARG A 392 -20.00 -4.96 2.30
N GLU A 393 -20.46 -4.48 1.13
CA GLU A 393 -19.57 -3.77 0.19
C GLU A 393 -18.92 -2.57 0.88
N VAL A 394 -17.59 -2.51 0.80
CA VAL A 394 -16.77 -1.46 1.40
C VAL A 394 -16.62 -0.30 0.42
N LYS A 395 -16.94 0.90 0.88
CA LYS A 395 -16.60 2.14 0.20
C LYS A 395 -15.18 2.54 0.61
N MET A 396 -14.28 2.64 -0.37
CA MET A 396 -12.92 3.12 -0.15
C MET A 396 -12.92 4.39 0.68
N SER A 397 -12.10 4.48 1.72
CA SER A 397 -12.03 5.65 2.59
C SER A 397 -10.66 6.34 2.57
N SER A 398 -10.65 7.62 2.91
CA SER A 398 -9.43 8.38 3.17
C SER A 398 -8.89 8.10 4.59
N SER A 399 -9.78 7.86 5.53
CA SER A 399 -9.46 7.67 6.95
C SER A 399 -8.97 6.26 7.30
N GLY A 400 -9.21 5.28 6.42
CA GLY A 400 -8.80 3.89 6.65
C GLY A 400 -9.40 3.30 7.93
N ILE A 401 -8.61 2.49 8.59
CA ILE A 401 -8.93 1.79 9.85
C ILE A 401 -9.44 2.71 10.96
N ARG A 402 -9.09 3.99 10.95
CA ARG A 402 -9.59 4.96 11.94
C ARG A 402 -11.09 5.24 11.84
N GLY A 403 -11.70 4.90 10.70
CA GLY A 403 -13.13 5.08 10.41
C GLY A 403 -13.56 6.52 10.12
N ALA A 404 -12.95 7.54 10.72
CA ALA A 404 -13.14 8.95 10.39
C ALA A 404 -11.99 9.81 10.93
N PHE A 405 -11.67 10.91 10.25
CA PHE A 405 -10.79 11.96 10.75
C PHE A 405 -11.51 12.79 11.82
N ARG A 406 -10.78 13.18 12.86
CA ARG A 406 -11.27 14.00 13.96
C ARG A 406 -10.79 15.45 13.83
N PRO A 407 -11.39 16.42 14.49
CA PRO A 407 -10.83 17.76 14.63
C PRO A 407 -9.38 17.70 15.14
N GLY A 408 -8.49 18.47 14.53
CA GLY A 408 -7.05 18.45 14.77
C GLY A 408 -6.26 17.48 13.87
N ASP A 409 -6.88 16.48 13.29
CA ASP A 409 -6.23 15.52 12.38
C ASP A 409 -5.73 16.22 11.10
N LYS A 410 -4.47 15.98 10.76
CA LYS A 410 -3.85 16.50 9.53
C LYS A 410 -4.13 15.57 8.35
N ILE A 411 -5.15 15.90 7.56
CA ILE A 411 -5.57 15.11 6.40
C ILE A 411 -4.67 15.44 5.23
N GLN A 412 -3.90 14.46 4.75
CA GLN A 412 -3.03 14.65 3.59
C GLN A 412 -3.85 14.83 2.31
N ALA A 413 -3.43 15.74 1.44
CA ALA A 413 -4.13 15.94 0.17
C ALA A 413 -4.12 14.67 -0.71
N SER A 414 -3.10 13.82 -0.57
CA SER A 414 -3.00 12.51 -1.22
C SER A 414 -3.97 11.45 -0.68
N ALA A 415 -4.61 11.71 0.46
CA ALA A 415 -5.63 10.82 1.01
C ALA A 415 -6.96 10.90 0.26
N ALA A 416 -7.10 11.80 -0.72
CA ALA A 416 -8.31 11.90 -1.54
C ALA A 416 -8.69 10.54 -2.14
N VAL A 417 -9.99 10.23 -2.07
CA VAL A 417 -10.58 8.99 -2.60
C VAL A 417 -11.42 9.22 -3.84
N GLU A 418 -11.70 10.47 -4.17
CA GLU A 418 -12.41 10.89 -5.37
C GLU A 418 -11.78 12.15 -5.95
N TYR A 419 -11.85 12.33 -7.27
CA TYR A 419 -11.37 13.55 -7.92
C TYR A 419 -12.05 13.82 -9.25
N SER A 420 -12.14 15.11 -9.59
CA SER A 420 -12.56 15.51 -10.92
C SER A 420 -11.56 15.05 -11.96
N LEU A 421 -12.09 14.53 -13.07
CA LEU A 421 -11.30 14.34 -14.27
C LEU A 421 -11.08 15.69 -14.95
N GLY A 422 -9.83 16.03 -15.26
CA GLY A 422 -9.55 17.07 -16.22
C GLY A 422 -9.89 16.56 -17.62
N ARG A 423 -10.48 17.38 -18.48
CA ARG A 423 -10.46 17.11 -19.92
C ARG A 423 -9.00 16.94 -20.34
N ALA A 424 -8.67 15.78 -20.90
CA ALA A 424 -7.33 15.41 -21.33
C ALA A 424 -6.28 15.31 -20.18
N GLY A 425 -6.38 14.27 -19.32
CA GLY A 425 -5.26 13.78 -18.51
C GLY A 425 -4.60 14.81 -17.58
N ALA A 426 -5.38 15.73 -17.01
CA ALA A 426 -4.85 16.70 -16.06
C ALA A 426 -4.45 15.97 -14.78
N GLU A 427 -3.15 15.77 -14.60
CA GLU A 427 -2.55 15.23 -13.39
C GLU A 427 -2.95 16.09 -12.19
N MET A 428 -3.75 15.55 -11.29
CA MET A 428 -4.19 16.27 -10.10
C MET A 428 -3.21 16.13 -8.94
N VAL A 429 -2.44 15.05 -8.92
CA VAL A 429 -1.44 14.79 -7.89
C VAL A 429 -0.07 14.76 -8.51
N GLU A 430 0.78 15.65 -8.07
CA GLU A 430 2.17 15.70 -8.47
C GLU A 430 3.02 15.05 -7.38
N LEU A 431 3.53 13.83 -7.65
CA LEU A 431 4.60 13.22 -6.84
C LEU A 431 5.92 13.79 -7.33
N LYS A 432 6.52 14.71 -6.58
CA LYS A 432 7.92 15.11 -6.82
C LYS A 432 8.82 14.31 -5.89
N ARG A 433 9.85 13.66 -6.43
CA ARG A 433 11.00 13.21 -5.65
C ARG A 433 11.42 14.36 -4.72
N LYS A 434 11.25 14.24 -3.40
CA LYS A 434 11.54 15.22 -2.33
C LYS A 434 10.40 16.15 -1.89
N GLU A 435 9.22 16.14 -2.49
CA GLU A 435 8.04 16.78 -1.92
C GLU A 435 7.00 15.70 -1.61
N TYR A 436 6.27 15.82 -0.51
CA TYR A 436 5.12 14.97 -0.23
C TYR A 436 4.15 15.02 -1.41
N PRO A 437 3.42 13.93 -1.71
CA PRO A 437 2.37 13.98 -2.72
C PRO A 437 1.37 15.07 -2.35
N VAL A 438 1.15 15.97 -3.28
CA VAL A 438 0.32 17.15 -3.10
C VAL A 438 -0.74 17.20 -4.19
N THR A 439 -1.93 17.69 -3.88
CA THR A 439 -2.91 17.98 -4.92
C THR A 439 -2.54 19.27 -5.63
N PHE A 440 -2.42 19.21 -6.94
CA PHE A 440 -2.25 20.38 -7.79
C PHE A 440 -3.55 20.64 -8.55
N PHE A 441 -4.30 21.64 -8.13
CA PHE A 441 -5.44 22.18 -8.88
C PHE A 441 -4.90 23.07 -10.00
N LYS A 442 -5.06 22.63 -11.25
CA LYS A 442 -4.53 23.29 -12.45
C LYS A 442 -5.58 24.16 -13.15
N ALA A 443 -6.84 23.83 -12.99
CA ALA A 443 -7.95 24.48 -13.66
C ALA A 443 -9.15 24.69 -12.71
N ASP A 444 -9.95 25.69 -13.04
CA ASP A 444 -11.17 26.01 -12.33
C ASP A 444 -12.17 24.83 -12.38
N GLY A 445 -12.86 24.60 -11.28
CA GLY A 445 -13.82 23.52 -11.13
C GLY A 445 -13.23 22.14 -10.82
N GLN A 446 -11.91 21.98 -10.75
CA GLN A 446 -11.30 20.75 -10.27
C GLN A 446 -11.56 20.54 -8.77
N TRP A 447 -11.73 19.28 -8.39
CA TRP A 447 -12.02 18.93 -7.01
C TRP A 447 -11.41 17.60 -6.57
N THR A 448 -11.26 17.44 -5.25
CA THR A 448 -10.87 16.18 -4.56
C THR A 448 -11.84 15.90 -3.44
N GLY A 449 -12.20 14.64 -3.23
CA GLY A 449 -13.11 14.17 -2.19
C GLY A 449 -12.43 13.30 -1.16
N TYR A 450 -12.84 13.45 0.10
CA TYR A 450 -12.27 12.77 1.27
C TYR A 450 -13.38 12.10 2.09
N ARG A 451 -13.17 10.87 2.54
CA ARG A 451 -14.08 10.09 3.39
C ARG A 451 -13.31 9.45 4.53
N TYR A 452 -13.74 9.53 5.74
CA TYR A 452 -14.81 10.34 6.32
C TYR A 452 -14.20 11.33 7.30
N VAL A 453 -14.88 12.46 7.50
CA VAL A 453 -14.54 13.45 8.53
C VAL A 453 -15.65 13.43 9.59
N ASP A 454 -15.28 13.42 10.88
CA ASP A 454 -16.23 13.51 11.99
C ASP A 454 -16.53 14.98 12.30
N CYS A 455 -17.72 15.42 11.91
CA CYS A 455 -18.23 16.77 12.16
C CYS A 455 -19.11 16.85 13.42
N SER A 456 -19.21 15.80 14.24
CA SER A 456 -20.10 15.75 15.42
C SER A 456 -19.81 16.83 16.47
N GLN A 457 -18.57 17.31 16.53
CA GLN A 457 -18.12 18.36 17.45
C GLN A 457 -18.22 19.78 16.86
N ALA A 458 -18.82 19.94 15.66
CA ALA A 458 -18.97 21.20 14.93
C ALA A 458 -17.67 22.06 14.93
N PRO A 459 -16.59 21.60 14.29
CA PRO A 459 -15.33 22.35 14.24
C PRO A 459 -15.57 23.75 13.67
N ALA A 460 -14.86 24.74 14.20
CA ALA A 460 -15.11 26.17 13.94
C ALA A 460 -14.25 26.72 12.79
N THR A 461 -13.13 26.08 12.48
CA THR A 461 -12.19 26.56 11.45
C THR A 461 -11.70 25.46 10.55
N LEU A 462 -11.33 25.85 9.31
CA LEU A 462 -10.61 25.06 8.34
C LEU A 462 -9.22 25.68 8.15
N THR A 463 -8.16 24.92 8.41
CA THR A 463 -6.80 25.29 8.07
C THR A 463 -6.33 24.46 6.88
N VAL A 464 -5.80 25.11 5.85
CA VAL A 464 -5.27 24.46 4.63
C VAL A 464 -3.83 24.93 4.39
N CYS A 465 -2.93 23.98 4.16
CA CYS A 465 -1.56 24.25 3.75
C CYS A 465 -1.48 24.37 2.23
N VAL A 466 -1.28 25.59 1.74
CA VAL A 466 -1.32 25.94 0.32
C VAL A 466 0.00 26.47 -0.20
N LYS A 467 0.19 26.38 -1.53
CA LYS A 467 1.34 26.92 -2.27
C LYS A 467 0.87 27.46 -3.61
N SER A 468 1.18 28.75 -3.89
CA SER A 468 0.87 29.42 -5.15
C SER A 468 1.98 30.39 -5.51
N GLY A 469 2.15 30.69 -6.80
CA GLY A 469 3.07 31.72 -7.31
C GLY A 469 2.35 32.96 -7.81
N GLN A 470 1.02 33.07 -7.56
CA GLN A 470 0.20 34.20 -7.93
C GLN A 470 -1.01 34.31 -6.98
N PRO A 471 -1.56 35.52 -6.76
CA PRO A 471 -2.79 35.70 -6.01
C PRO A 471 -4.03 35.36 -6.84
N GLY A 472 -5.19 35.27 -6.17
CA GLY A 472 -6.52 35.17 -6.82
C GLY A 472 -7.01 33.75 -7.03
N GLY A 473 -6.31 32.73 -6.51
CA GLY A 473 -6.88 31.40 -6.38
C GLY A 473 -8.02 31.40 -5.34
N GLN A 474 -9.04 30.54 -5.53
CA GLN A 474 -10.12 30.39 -4.59
C GLN A 474 -10.45 28.90 -4.39
N LEU A 475 -10.49 28.47 -3.14
CA LEU A 475 -10.82 27.11 -2.72
C LEU A 475 -12.10 27.10 -1.90
N GLU A 476 -13.03 26.22 -2.23
CA GLU A 476 -14.20 25.94 -1.41
C GLU A 476 -14.06 24.55 -0.76
N LEU A 477 -14.47 24.44 0.49
CA LEU A 477 -14.79 23.17 1.14
C LEU A 477 -16.29 22.93 1.03
N ARG A 478 -16.69 21.76 0.54
CA ARG A 478 -18.09 21.39 0.34
C ARG A 478 -18.43 20.07 1.03
N LYS A 479 -19.70 19.91 1.43
CA LYS A 479 -20.25 18.77 2.14
C LYS A 479 -20.92 17.79 1.19
N GLY A 480 -20.63 16.50 1.34
CA GLY A 480 -21.34 15.38 0.73
C GLY A 480 -21.09 15.15 -0.76
N ALA A 481 -20.85 16.22 -1.54
CA ALA A 481 -20.59 16.16 -2.98
C ALA A 481 -19.82 17.40 -3.45
N PRO A 482 -19.15 17.36 -4.63
CA PRO A 482 -18.41 18.52 -5.15
C PRO A 482 -19.31 19.72 -5.51
N ASP A 483 -20.60 19.50 -5.72
CA ASP A 483 -21.65 20.53 -5.90
C ASP A 483 -22.52 20.72 -4.63
N GLY A 484 -22.16 20.07 -3.53
CA GLY A 484 -22.87 20.15 -2.25
C GLY A 484 -22.76 21.51 -1.56
N PRO A 485 -23.40 21.68 -0.37
CA PRO A 485 -23.33 22.93 0.38
C PRO A 485 -21.90 23.37 0.69
N VAL A 486 -21.62 24.66 0.54
CA VAL A 486 -20.34 25.28 0.88
C VAL A 486 -20.21 25.38 2.40
N MET A 487 -19.14 24.81 2.96
CA MET A 487 -18.81 24.86 4.38
C MET A 487 -17.78 25.97 4.68
N ALA A 488 -16.89 26.26 3.74
CA ALA A 488 -15.91 27.33 3.83
C ALA A 488 -15.47 27.79 2.44
N THR A 489 -15.07 29.05 2.35
CA THR A 489 -14.43 29.63 1.17
C THR A 489 -13.10 30.28 1.60
N MET A 490 -12.03 30.00 0.87
CA MET A 490 -10.69 30.46 1.17
C MET A 490 -10.09 31.14 -0.06
N GLU A 491 -9.63 32.38 0.09
CA GLU A 491 -8.81 33.05 -0.90
C GLU A 491 -7.38 32.56 -0.82
N ILE A 492 -6.79 32.18 -1.94
CA ILE A 492 -5.42 31.68 -2.03
C ILE A 492 -4.48 32.83 -2.38
N PRO A 493 -3.62 33.27 -1.43
CA PRO A 493 -2.69 34.35 -1.70
C PRO A 493 -1.53 33.91 -2.58
N ASP A 494 -0.76 34.85 -3.11
CA ASP A 494 0.60 34.57 -3.56
C ASP A 494 1.46 34.18 -2.36
N THR A 495 1.96 32.96 -2.36
CA THR A 495 2.84 32.45 -1.29
C THR A 495 4.33 32.55 -1.65
N GLY A 496 4.66 33.06 -2.85
CA GLY A 496 6.03 33.06 -3.39
C GLY A 496 6.58 31.64 -3.55
N TRP A 497 5.74 30.69 -3.95
CA TRP A 497 6.08 29.26 -4.07
C TRP A 497 6.57 28.62 -2.77
N LYS A 498 6.14 29.14 -1.61
CA LYS A 498 6.40 28.56 -0.29
C LYS A 498 5.11 27.98 0.29
N TRP A 499 5.19 26.91 1.04
CA TRP A 499 4.07 26.36 1.78
C TRP A 499 3.67 27.31 2.90
N LYS A 500 2.38 27.66 2.96
CA LYS A 500 1.79 28.50 4.02
C LYS A 500 0.46 27.93 4.45
N GLU A 501 0.21 27.93 5.75
CA GLU A 501 -1.13 27.66 6.29
C GLU A 501 -2.00 28.90 6.16
N GLN A 502 -3.26 28.68 5.76
CA GLN A 502 -4.34 29.65 5.75
C GLN A 502 -5.49 29.08 6.54
N THR A 503 -6.09 29.89 7.40
CA THR A 503 -7.23 29.50 8.24
C THR A 503 -8.41 30.39 7.95
N VAL A 504 -9.59 29.77 7.79
CA VAL A 504 -10.86 30.44 7.56
C VAL A 504 -11.95 29.88 8.49
N PRO A 505 -12.99 30.67 8.83
CA PRO A 505 -14.14 30.14 9.54
C PRO A 505 -14.81 29.00 8.76
N LEU A 506 -15.31 28.03 9.51
CA LEU A 506 -16.01 26.87 8.98
C LEU A 506 -17.48 26.93 9.43
N GLN A 507 -18.41 26.74 8.50
CA GLN A 507 -19.83 26.62 8.76
C GLN A 507 -20.25 25.16 8.66
N VAL A 508 -20.39 24.50 9.79
CA VAL A 508 -20.72 23.08 9.89
C VAL A 508 -21.88 22.89 10.87
N ASP A 509 -22.87 22.12 10.45
CA ASP A 509 -23.83 21.52 11.37
C ASP A 509 -23.22 20.27 12.00
N ALA A 510 -23.42 20.03 13.30
CA ALA A 510 -23.00 18.81 13.99
C ALA A 510 -23.78 17.61 13.43
N SER A 511 -23.21 16.91 12.44
CA SER A 511 -23.90 15.92 11.62
C SER A 511 -23.27 14.52 11.61
N GLY A 512 -22.20 14.30 12.40
CA GLY A 512 -21.50 13.01 12.44
C GLY A 512 -20.48 12.83 11.30
N LYS A 513 -20.40 11.63 10.74
CA LYS A 513 -19.42 11.32 9.67
C LYS A 513 -19.87 11.83 8.32
N GLU A 514 -19.04 12.62 7.66
CA GLU A 514 -19.33 13.24 6.37
C GLU A 514 -18.21 13.02 5.35
N ALA A 515 -18.59 12.94 4.07
CA ALA A 515 -17.65 13.15 2.98
C ALA A 515 -17.47 14.66 2.75
N VAL A 516 -16.25 15.10 2.50
CA VAL A 516 -15.94 16.51 2.23
C VAL A 516 -15.13 16.65 0.94
N TYR A 517 -15.33 17.77 0.24
CA TYR A 517 -14.74 18.02 -1.06
C TYR A 517 -14.01 19.36 -1.06
N LEU A 518 -12.75 19.35 -1.48
CA LEU A 518 -11.99 20.55 -1.82
C LEU A 518 -12.25 20.88 -3.29
N VAL A 519 -12.82 22.04 -3.58
CA VAL A 519 -13.17 22.47 -4.94
C VAL A 519 -12.43 23.75 -5.28
N ALA A 520 -11.58 23.72 -6.30
CA ALA A 520 -10.92 24.91 -6.81
C ALA A 520 -11.88 25.71 -7.67
N LYS A 521 -12.37 26.83 -7.17
CA LYS A 521 -13.20 27.78 -7.93
C LYS A 521 -12.35 28.58 -8.91
N THR A 522 -11.15 28.94 -8.49
CA THR A 522 -10.15 29.61 -9.32
C THR A 522 -8.77 28.99 -9.01
N ALA A 523 -8.08 28.54 -10.04
CA ALA A 523 -6.76 27.90 -10.00
C ALA A 523 -5.71 28.78 -10.76
N PRO A 524 -4.39 28.47 -10.79
CA PRO A 524 -3.77 27.27 -10.20
C PRO A 524 -3.20 27.46 -8.79
N PHE A 525 -3.24 26.43 -7.97
CA PHE A 525 -2.56 26.36 -6.67
C PHE A 525 -2.39 24.90 -6.22
N ARG A 526 -1.56 24.69 -5.18
CA ARG A 526 -1.30 23.37 -4.60
C ARG A 526 -1.78 23.30 -3.16
N VAL A 527 -2.27 22.12 -2.76
CA VAL A 527 -2.66 21.78 -1.38
C VAL A 527 -1.83 20.61 -0.91
N LYS A 528 -1.22 20.73 0.28
CA LYS A 528 -0.43 19.67 0.90
C LYS A 528 -1.26 18.86 1.90
N TYR A 529 -1.97 19.54 2.77
CA TYR A 529 -2.89 18.96 3.76
C TYR A 529 -3.91 20.00 4.20
N PHE A 530 -4.92 19.53 4.91
CA PHE A 530 -5.87 20.39 5.61
C PHE A 530 -6.26 19.76 6.95
N ARG A 531 -6.85 20.55 7.85
CA ARG A 531 -7.36 20.10 9.14
C ARG A 531 -8.54 20.97 9.57
N PHE A 532 -9.40 20.40 10.41
CA PHE A 532 -10.52 21.04 11.07
C PHE A 532 -10.14 21.32 12.52
N GLU A 533 -10.50 22.50 13.03
CA GLU A 533 -10.24 22.92 14.42
C GLU A 533 -11.46 23.59 15.06
#